data_13e3667ad20799773a497752befcd90b
#
_entry.id   13e3667ad20799773a497752befcd90b
#
_cell.length_a   1.000
_cell.length_b   1.000
_cell.length_c   1.000
_cell.angle_alpha   90.00
_cell.angle_beta   90.00
_cell.angle_gamma   90.00
#
_symmetry.space_group_name_H-M   'P 1'
#
loop_
_entity.id
_entity.type
_entity.pdbx_description
1 polymer ?
#
loop_
_entity_poly.entity_id
_entity_poly.type
_entity_poly.pdbx_seq_one_letter_code
_entity_poly.pdbx_strand_id
1 'polypeptide(L)'
;MNLSNNRISALPSEITNCSQLEKIDISANSFVQLPSCLTDLPQLKSINASKNFVAEVEIEAVVASGLETLNLEGNPLSKSCYDEMCRLTTVRVLLSPREQEDWEDLSI
;
A
#
# COMPACT_ATOMS: atom_id res chain seq x y z
N MET A 1 7.59 -12.80 -3.84
CA MET A 1 8.14 -12.77 -2.46
C MET A 1 7.00 -12.65 -1.48
N ASN A 2 6.98 -13.49 -0.49
CA ASN A 2 5.90 -13.53 0.48
C ASN A 2 6.46 -13.28 1.88
N LEU A 3 6.16 -12.12 2.44
CA LEU A 3 6.58 -11.74 3.78
C LEU A 3 5.37 -11.51 4.70
N SER A 4 4.22 -12.06 4.32
CA SER A 4 3.00 -11.85 5.08
C SER A 4 3.06 -12.48 6.47
N ASN A 5 2.31 -11.92 7.41
CA ASN A 5 2.15 -12.45 8.77
C ASN A 5 3.44 -12.49 9.58
N ASN A 6 4.33 -11.51 9.39
CA ASN A 6 5.63 -11.51 10.07
C ASN A 6 5.81 -10.40 11.09
N ARG A 7 4.83 -9.52 11.26
CA ARG A 7 4.91 -8.42 12.22
C ARG A 7 6.08 -7.48 11.97
N ILE A 8 6.56 -7.41 10.74
CA ILE A 8 7.66 -6.52 10.41
C ILE A 8 7.12 -5.12 10.11
N SER A 9 7.94 -4.12 10.38
CA SER A 9 7.55 -2.73 10.14
C SER A 9 8.47 -2.04 9.14
N ALA A 10 9.47 -2.74 8.65
CA ALA A 10 10.41 -2.20 7.67
C ALA A 10 10.99 -3.35 6.86
N LEU A 11 11.46 -3.05 5.67
CA LEU A 11 12.12 -4.03 4.83
C LEU A 11 13.63 -3.78 4.85
N PRO A 12 14.42 -4.85 4.73
CA PRO A 12 15.87 -4.68 4.65
C PRO A 12 16.25 -3.96 3.37
N SER A 13 17.33 -3.19 3.43
CA SER A 13 17.78 -2.45 2.25
C SER A 13 18.18 -3.39 1.11
N GLU A 14 18.54 -4.62 1.43
CA GLU A 14 18.90 -5.59 0.41
C GLU A 14 17.79 -5.88 -0.56
N ILE A 15 16.54 -5.55 -0.22
CA ILE A 15 15.45 -5.78 -1.13
C ILE A 15 15.60 -4.98 -2.42
N THR A 16 16.32 -3.86 -2.37
CA THR A 16 16.57 -3.07 -3.56
C THR A 16 17.46 -3.79 -4.56
N ASN A 17 18.16 -4.84 -4.11
CA ASN A 17 18.96 -5.66 -5.01
C ASN A 17 18.13 -6.67 -5.78
N CYS A 18 16.86 -6.79 -5.45
CA CYS A 18 15.96 -7.71 -6.14
C CYS A 18 15.39 -7.04 -7.38
N SER A 19 16.24 -6.72 -8.32
CA SER A 19 15.85 -5.91 -9.49
C SER A 19 14.83 -6.59 -10.38
N GLN A 20 14.64 -7.89 -10.23
CA GLN A 20 13.67 -8.62 -11.05
C GLN A 20 12.39 -8.95 -10.28
N LEU A 21 12.25 -8.43 -9.07
CA LEU A 21 11.08 -8.69 -8.26
C LEU A 21 9.87 -8.00 -8.89
N GLU A 22 8.84 -8.78 -9.16
CA GLU A 22 7.61 -8.28 -9.78
C GLU A 22 6.45 -8.17 -8.80
N LYS A 23 6.41 -9.03 -7.79
CA LYS A 23 5.33 -9.05 -6.83
C LYS A 23 5.87 -9.22 -5.42
N ILE A 24 5.28 -8.51 -4.48
CA ILE A 24 5.64 -8.68 -3.08
C ILE A 24 4.38 -8.68 -2.23
N ASP A 25 4.36 -9.56 -1.24
CA ASP A 25 3.25 -9.65 -0.29
C ASP A 25 3.79 -9.31 1.09
N ILE A 26 3.40 -8.14 1.60
CA ILE A 26 3.75 -7.70 2.95
C ILE A 26 2.49 -7.55 3.80
N SER A 27 1.45 -8.27 3.47
CA SER A 27 0.19 -8.18 4.19
C SER A 27 0.31 -8.70 5.62
N ALA A 28 -0.58 -8.25 6.48
CA ALA A 28 -0.65 -8.69 7.87
C ALA A 28 0.68 -8.50 8.61
N ASN A 29 1.26 -7.33 8.44
CA ASN A 29 2.47 -6.93 9.14
C ASN A 29 2.19 -5.64 9.92
N SER A 30 3.23 -4.90 10.26
CA SER A 30 3.09 -3.71 11.09
C SER A 30 3.58 -2.44 10.39
N PHE A 31 3.49 -2.41 9.07
CA PHE A 31 3.91 -1.23 8.33
C PHE A 31 2.96 -0.06 8.59
N VAL A 32 3.52 1.10 8.91
CA VAL A 32 2.74 2.31 9.08
C VAL A 32 2.77 3.19 7.84
N GLN A 33 3.63 2.86 6.89
CA GLN A 33 3.67 3.50 5.59
C GLN A 33 4.31 2.54 4.61
N LEU A 34 4.07 2.77 3.32
CA LEU A 34 4.68 1.92 2.31
C LEU A 34 6.18 2.15 2.29
N PRO A 35 6.97 1.07 2.29
CA PRO A 35 8.42 1.23 2.20
C PRO A 35 8.81 1.88 0.87
N SER A 36 9.59 2.95 0.95
CA SER A 36 10.00 3.65 -0.26
C SER A 36 10.90 2.79 -1.16
N CYS A 37 11.60 1.84 -0.58
CA CYS A 37 12.45 0.95 -1.38
C CYS A 37 11.64 0.15 -2.40
N LEU A 38 10.36 -0.07 -2.14
CA LEU A 38 9.53 -0.80 -3.09
C LEU A 38 9.24 0.00 -4.35
N THR A 39 9.09 1.31 -4.21
CA THR A 39 8.84 2.15 -5.38
C THR A 39 10.10 2.35 -6.22
N ASP A 40 11.26 1.98 -5.70
CA ASP A 40 12.52 2.08 -6.43
C ASP A 40 12.81 0.83 -7.25
N LEU A 41 12.03 -0.24 -7.07
CA LEU A 41 12.29 -1.47 -7.80
C LEU A 41 11.78 -1.35 -9.24
N PRO A 42 12.65 -1.56 -10.23
CA PRO A 42 12.28 -1.24 -11.62
C PRO A 42 11.24 -2.17 -12.23
N GLN A 43 11.12 -3.38 -11.71
CA GLN A 43 10.20 -4.35 -12.30
C GLN A 43 9.02 -4.67 -11.42
N LEU A 44 8.92 -4.03 -10.27
CA LEU A 44 7.84 -4.33 -9.35
C LEU A 44 6.51 -3.83 -9.90
N LYS A 45 5.55 -4.72 -10.00
CA LYS A 45 4.24 -4.41 -10.58
C LYS A 45 3.11 -4.53 -9.59
N SER A 46 3.27 -5.33 -8.55
CA SER A 46 2.18 -5.61 -7.62
C SER A 46 2.69 -5.63 -6.19
N ILE A 47 1.99 -4.90 -5.32
CA ILE A 47 2.26 -4.89 -3.89
C ILE A 47 0.97 -5.24 -3.16
N ASN A 48 1.05 -6.24 -2.30
CA ASN A 48 -0.04 -6.55 -1.39
C ASN A 48 0.37 -6.06 0.00
N ALA A 49 -0.19 -4.93 0.41
CA ALA A 49 0.09 -4.32 1.71
C ALA A 49 -1.15 -4.31 2.60
N SER A 50 -2.07 -5.24 2.36
CA SER A 50 -3.29 -5.29 3.14
C SER A 50 -3.02 -5.63 4.60
N LYS A 51 -3.94 -5.21 5.48
CA LYS A 51 -3.88 -5.56 6.90
C LYS A 51 -2.59 -5.09 7.58
N ASN A 52 -2.21 -3.88 7.28
CA ASN A 52 -1.13 -3.21 7.98
C ASN A 52 -1.70 -1.98 8.70
N PHE A 53 -0.87 -1.01 8.99
CA PHE A 53 -1.31 0.20 9.68
C PHE A 53 -1.00 1.45 8.86
N VAL A 54 -1.05 1.31 7.55
CA VAL A 54 -0.72 2.40 6.64
C VAL A 54 -1.81 3.47 6.71
N ALA A 55 -1.42 4.69 7.05
CA ALA A 55 -2.35 5.82 7.11
C ALA A 55 -2.12 6.79 5.95
N GLU A 56 -0.90 6.85 5.43
CA GLU A 56 -0.54 7.78 4.37
C GLU A 56 0.29 7.05 3.32
N VAL A 57 0.12 7.45 2.07
CA VAL A 57 0.88 6.89 0.95
C VAL A 57 1.39 8.06 0.11
N GLU A 58 2.64 7.96 -0.31
CA GLU A 58 3.19 8.96 -1.23
C GLU A 58 2.69 8.65 -2.63
N ILE A 59 1.61 9.29 -3.01
CA ILE A 59 0.91 8.98 -4.25
C ILE A 59 1.78 9.26 -5.46
N GLU A 60 2.56 10.33 -5.41
CA GLU A 60 3.44 10.65 -6.52
C GLU A 60 4.47 9.56 -6.77
N ALA A 61 5.02 8.98 -5.69
CA ALA A 61 5.96 7.88 -5.82
C ALA A 61 5.29 6.65 -6.40
N VAL A 62 4.07 6.38 -5.99
CA VAL A 62 3.32 5.23 -6.51
C VAL A 62 3.07 5.39 -8.00
N VAL A 63 2.63 6.58 -8.40
CA VAL A 63 2.34 6.83 -9.82
C VAL A 63 3.60 6.73 -10.65
N ALA A 64 4.73 7.21 -10.14
CA ALA A 64 5.98 7.22 -10.87
C ALA A 64 6.66 5.86 -10.92
N SER A 65 6.25 4.92 -10.07
CA SER A 65 6.97 3.67 -9.87
C SER A 65 6.72 2.60 -10.93
N GLY A 66 5.67 2.76 -11.73
CA GLY A 66 5.31 1.72 -12.68
C GLY A 66 4.47 0.60 -12.09
N LEU A 67 4.01 0.75 -10.86
CA LEU A 67 3.13 -0.23 -10.26
C LEU A 67 1.83 -0.37 -11.05
N GLU A 68 1.34 -1.59 -11.13
CA GLU A 68 0.05 -1.85 -11.77
C GLU A 68 -1.04 -2.12 -10.75
N THR A 69 -0.70 -2.74 -9.64
CA THR A 69 -1.67 -3.08 -8.61
C THR A 69 -1.09 -2.79 -7.22
N LEU A 70 -1.90 -2.18 -6.38
CA LEU A 70 -1.52 -1.89 -4.99
C LEU A 70 -2.71 -2.22 -4.11
N ASN A 71 -2.54 -3.21 -3.23
CA ASN A 71 -3.61 -3.63 -2.32
C ASN A 71 -3.37 -3.01 -0.95
N LEU A 72 -4.28 -2.14 -0.54
CA LEU A 72 -4.22 -1.46 0.75
C LEU A 72 -5.44 -1.75 1.61
N GLU A 73 -6.13 -2.85 1.32
CA GLU A 73 -7.30 -3.21 2.12
C GLU A 73 -6.91 -3.46 3.57
N GLY A 74 -7.79 -3.03 4.48
CA GLY A 74 -7.55 -3.27 5.90
C GLY A 74 -6.55 -2.32 6.54
N ASN A 75 -6.24 -1.20 5.89
CA ASN A 75 -5.35 -0.18 6.45
C ASN A 75 -6.16 1.05 6.86
N PRO A 76 -5.72 1.76 7.91
CA PRO A 76 -6.45 2.95 8.39
C PRO A 76 -6.04 4.20 7.63
N LEU A 77 -6.26 4.21 6.32
CA LEU A 77 -5.89 5.36 5.49
C LEU A 77 -6.65 6.60 5.92
N SER A 78 -5.95 7.74 5.92
CA SER A 78 -6.59 9.02 6.18
C SER A 78 -7.59 9.30 5.07
N LYS A 79 -8.58 10.15 5.37
CA LYS A 79 -9.62 10.43 4.40
C LYS A 79 -9.05 11.03 3.12
N SER A 80 -8.14 11.97 3.24
CA SER A 80 -7.56 12.61 2.05
C SER A 80 -6.75 11.62 1.24
N CYS A 81 -5.99 10.75 1.90
CA CYS A 81 -5.22 9.73 1.19
C CYS A 81 -6.14 8.75 0.49
N TYR A 82 -7.19 8.32 1.16
CA TYR A 82 -8.16 7.41 0.59
C TYR A 82 -8.79 8.01 -0.68
N ASP A 83 -9.21 9.27 -0.58
CA ASP A 83 -9.86 9.93 -1.72
C ASP A 83 -8.89 10.07 -2.89
N GLU A 84 -7.64 10.40 -2.62
CA GLU A 84 -6.66 10.51 -3.68
C GLU A 84 -6.37 9.17 -4.33
N MET A 85 -6.32 8.10 -3.53
CA MET A 85 -6.13 6.77 -4.06
C MET A 85 -7.27 6.36 -4.98
N CYS A 86 -8.50 6.75 -4.63
CA CYS A 86 -9.65 6.42 -5.46
C CYS A 86 -9.63 7.11 -6.80
N ARG A 87 -8.85 8.18 -6.93
CA ARG A 87 -8.76 8.93 -8.18
C ARG A 87 -7.67 8.42 -9.11
N LEU A 88 -6.83 7.51 -8.63
CA LEU A 88 -5.76 7.00 -9.46
C LEU A 88 -6.33 6.14 -10.57
N THR A 89 -5.85 6.38 -11.79
CA THR A 89 -6.29 5.61 -12.95
C THR A 89 -5.14 4.80 -13.55
N THR A 90 -3.90 5.15 -13.22
CA THR A 90 -2.74 4.44 -13.76
C THR A 90 -2.35 3.25 -12.91
N VAL A 91 -2.81 3.20 -11.65
CA VAL A 91 -2.54 2.11 -10.74
C VAL A 91 -3.86 1.60 -10.21
N ARG A 92 -4.03 0.28 -10.25
CA ARG A 92 -5.23 -0.32 -9.67
C ARG A 92 -5.02 -0.45 -8.16
N VAL A 93 -5.76 0.34 -7.41
CA VAL A 93 -5.65 0.35 -5.95
C VAL A 93 -6.85 -0.37 -5.36
N LEU A 94 -6.58 -1.35 -4.52
CA LEU A 94 -7.62 -2.09 -3.83
C LEU A 94 -7.74 -1.53 -2.41
N LEU A 95 -8.92 -1.07 -2.06
CA LEU A 95 -9.19 -0.43 -0.77
C LEU A 95 -10.37 -1.08 -0.10
N SER A 96 -10.36 -1.06 1.22
CA SER A 96 -11.53 -1.52 1.97
C SER A 96 -12.68 -0.53 1.77
N PRO A 97 -13.91 -1.01 1.82
CA PRO A 97 -15.04 -0.10 1.77
C PRO A 97 -14.99 0.91 2.90
N ARG A 98 -15.49 2.11 2.64
CA ARG A 98 -15.54 3.16 3.64
C ARG A 98 -16.74 2.94 4.57
N GLU A 99 -16.72 1.83 5.27
CA GLU A 99 -17.80 1.53 6.19
C GLU A 99 -17.95 2.60 7.26
N GLN A 100 -16.85 3.22 7.54
CA GLN A 100 -16.83 4.30 8.52
C GLN A 100 -17.74 5.43 8.13
N GLU A 101 -18.05 5.51 6.86
CA GLU A 101 -18.95 6.56 6.43
C GLU A 101 -20.32 6.42 7.06
N ASP A 102 -20.65 5.19 7.44
CA ASP A 102 -21.92 4.97 8.10
C ASP A 102 -21.96 5.65 9.46
N TRP A 103 -20.85 5.62 10.17
CA TRP A 103 -20.84 6.28 11.46
C TRP A 103 -20.63 7.78 11.33
N GLU A 104 -20.24 8.24 10.18
CA GLU A 104 -20.31 9.68 9.97
C GLU A 104 -21.73 10.16 10.06
N ASP A 105 -22.64 9.33 9.64
CA ASP A 105 -24.04 9.66 9.80
C ASP A 105 -24.41 9.76 11.26
N LEU A 106 -23.70 9.06 12.09
CA LEU A 106 -23.96 9.10 13.51
C LEU A 106 -23.51 10.39 14.14
N SER A 107 -22.65 11.12 13.47
CA SER A 107 -22.20 12.40 13.97
C SER A 107 -23.27 13.45 13.87
N ILE A 108 -24.31 13.12 13.25
CA ILE A 108 -25.46 14.03 13.07
C ILE A 108 -26.06 14.46 14.39
#